data_ce538d2aa1c6bddf1ee0ef9fdc8ef4c4
#
_entry.id   ce538d2aa1c6bddf1ee0ef9fdc8ef4c4
#
_cell.length_a   1.000
_cell.length_b   1.000
_cell.length_c   1.000
_cell.angle_alpha   90.00
_cell.angle_beta   90.00
_cell.angle_gamma   90.00
#
_symmetry.space_group_name_H-M   'P 1'
#
loop_
_entity.id
_entity.type
_entity.pdbx_description
1 polymer ?
#
loop_
_entity_poly.entity_id
_entity_poly.type
_entity_poly.pdbx_seq_one_letter_code
_entity_poly.pdbx_strand_id
1 'polypeptide(L)'
;MRTILLLLVSTLLVFPLQAQETNKRYIEVTGTSEIEIVPDKIHYIIEIREYFEEEFDGKSKPEEYHTKVSLSQIEQDLRKTLAEAGITQDAIRMQEIGDYWRKQGQDFLISKKFDITLTDFRQINEIVKRIDTKGIHTMRIGELENKDILAYHQKGKIEALKAAQ
;
A
#
# COMPACT_ATOMS: atom_id res chain seq x y z
N MET A 1 -2.12 73.86 25.44
CA MET A 1 -2.61 72.52 24.87
C MET A 1 -1.60 71.87 23.98
N ARG A 2 -0.91 72.55 23.05
CA ARG A 2 0.08 71.93 22.14
C ARG A 2 1.29 71.31 22.85
N THR A 3 1.76 71.90 23.94
CA THR A 3 2.90 71.40 24.73
C THR A 3 2.57 70.15 25.55
N ILE A 4 1.35 70.03 26.05
CA ILE A 4 0.89 68.87 26.81
C ILE A 4 0.74 67.61 25.84
N LEU A 5 0.29 67.89 24.62
CA LEU A 5 0.16 66.84 23.59
C LEU A 5 1.54 66.26 23.15
N LEU A 6 2.55 67.11 23.05
CA LEU A 6 3.94 66.74 22.75
C LEU A 6 4.57 65.87 23.85
N LEU A 7 4.28 66.18 25.10
CA LEU A 7 4.75 65.41 26.25
C LEU A 7 4.12 64.05 26.35
N LEU A 8 2.84 63.92 25.97
CA LEU A 8 2.08 62.67 25.95
C LEU A 8 2.57 61.73 24.83
N VAL A 9 2.92 62.28 23.67
CA VAL A 9 3.48 61.50 22.54
C VAL A 9 4.92 61.04 22.87
N SER A 10 5.72 61.87 23.59
CA SER A 10 7.07 61.49 23.99
C SER A 10 7.11 60.37 25.02
N THR A 11 6.10 60.24 25.89
CA THR A 11 6.02 59.12 26.87
C THR A 11 5.58 57.83 26.27
N LEU A 12 4.84 57.84 25.15
CA LEU A 12 4.45 56.61 24.45
C LEU A 12 5.61 55.93 23.68
N LEU A 13 6.66 56.69 23.36
CA LEU A 13 7.82 56.18 22.61
C LEU A 13 8.89 55.51 23.50
N VAL A 14 8.73 55.49 24.81
CA VAL A 14 9.74 54.99 25.77
C VAL A 14 9.35 53.64 26.36
N PHE A 15 8.25 53.00 25.91
CA PHE A 15 8.02 51.60 26.27
C PHE A 15 8.96 50.71 25.45
N PRO A 16 10.03 50.17 26.05
CA PRO A 16 10.81 49.15 25.36
C PRO A 16 9.87 47.97 25.17
N LEU A 17 9.56 47.64 23.91
CA LEU A 17 9.04 46.32 23.55
C LEU A 17 10.12 45.30 23.93
N GLN A 18 10.11 44.90 25.19
CA GLN A 18 10.83 43.70 25.60
C GLN A 18 10.08 42.50 24.99
N ALA A 19 10.28 42.29 23.69
CA ALA A 19 10.15 40.97 23.10
C ALA A 19 11.23 40.10 23.77
N GLN A 20 10.94 39.55 24.94
CA GLN A 20 11.73 38.48 25.51
C GLN A 20 11.55 37.27 24.56
N GLU A 21 12.40 37.20 23.54
CA GLU A 21 12.76 35.91 22.98
C GLU A 21 13.33 35.10 24.14
N THR A 22 12.49 34.25 24.68
CA THR A 22 12.94 33.20 25.60
C THR A 22 13.82 32.29 24.77
N ASN A 23 15.06 32.66 24.60
CA ASN A 23 16.08 31.87 23.92
C ASN A 23 16.38 30.65 24.82
N LYS A 24 15.40 29.73 24.89
CA LYS A 24 15.56 28.48 25.61
C LYS A 24 16.67 27.72 24.91
N ARG A 25 17.83 27.70 25.52
CA ARG A 25 18.91 26.82 25.07
C ARG A 25 18.42 25.37 25.23
N TYR A 26 18.26 24.66 24.16
CA TYR A 26 17.95 23.24 24.15
C TYR A 26 18.99 22.47 23.33
N ILE A 27 19.20 21.26 23.69
CA ILE A 27 19.99 20.33 22.91
C ILE A 27 19.00 19.36 22.27
N GLU A 28 19.00 19.30 20.95
CA GLU A 28 18.24 18.32 20.20
C GLU A 28 19.11 17.09 19.99
N VAL A 29 18.59 15.93 20.40
CA VAL A 29 19.24 14.63 20.20
C VAL A 29 18.29 13.71 19.48
N THR A 30 18.81 12.91 18.55
CA THR A 30 18.03 11.93 17.79
C THR A 30 18.47 10.54 18.21
N GLY A 31 17.50 9.73 18.64
CA GLY A 31 17.69 8.30 18.88
C GLY A 31 16.89 7.49 17.87
N THR A 32 17.46 6.37 17.43
CA THR A 32 16.79 5.41 16.53
C THR A 32 16.71 4.05 17.18
N SER A 33 15.69 3.28 16.80
CA SER A 33 15.59 1.86 17.16
C SER A 33 15.07 1.08 15.96
N GLU A 34 15.47 -0.17 15.88
CA GLU A 34 15.01 -1.12 14.87
C GLU A 34 14.46 -2.36 15.55
N ILE A 35 13.26 -2.78 15.18
CA ILE A 35 12.60 -3.97 15.71
C ILE A 35 12.14 -4.81 14.55
N GLU A 36 12.66 -6.02 14.46
CA GLU A 36 12.24 -7.01 13.48
C GLU A 36 10.90 -7.63 13.90
N ILE A 37 9.88 -7.57 13.01
CA ILE A 37 8.53 -8.04 13.29
C ILE A 37 8.13 -9.08 12.24
N VAL A 38 7.73 -10.26 12.70
CA VAL A 38 7.14 -11.27 11.83
C VAL A 38 5.63 -11.00 11.70
N PRO A 39 5.09 -10.88 10.50
CA PRO A 39 3.64 -10.66 10.32
C PRO A 39 2.82 -11.89 10.72
N ASP A 40 1.63 -11.69 11.29
CA ASP A 40 0.65 -12.74 11.54
C ASP A 40 -0.23 -13.00 10.33
N LYS A 41 -0.39 -11.96 9.47
CA LYS A 41 -1.13 -12.05 8.22
C LYS A 41 -0.39 -11.32 7.11
N ILE A 42 -0.49 -11.91 5.93
CA ILE A 42 0.09 -11.41 4.70
C ILE A 42 -1.05 -11.29 3.69
N HIS A 43 -1.32 -10.09 3.21
CA HIS A 43 -2.28 -9.86 2.14
C HIS A 43 -1.56 -10.04 0.81
N TYR A 44 -1.89 -11.10 0.08
CA TYR A 44 -1.33 -11.38 -1.24
C TYR A 44 -2.36 -11.01 -2.31
N ILE A 45 -2.04 -10.00 -3.09
CA ILE A 45 -2.96 -9.43 -4.08
C ILE A 45 -2.71 -10.07 -5.44
N ILE A 46 -3.75 -10.67 -6.01
CA ILE A 46 -3.75 -11.22 -7.37
C ILE A 46 -4.81 -10.47 -8.17
N GLU A 47 -4.41 -9.93 -9.31
CA GLU A 47 -5.32 -9.31 -10.27
C GLU A 47 -5.38 -10.17 -11.52
N ILE A 48 -6.59 -10.54 -11.91
CA ILE A 48 -6.90 -11.25 -13.16
C ILE A 48 -7.63 -10.31 -14.11
N ARG A 49 -7.46 -10.55 -15.40
CA ARG A 49 -8.08 -9.78 -16.48
C ARG A 49 -8.49 -10.66 -17.63
N GLU A 50 -9.61 -10.33 -18.25
CA GLU A 50 -10.00 -10.92 -19.54
C GLU A 50 -8.87 -10.74 -20.55
N TYR A 51 -8.72 -11.70 -21.43
CA TYR A 51 -7.73 -11.69 -22.50
C TYR A 51 -8.30 -12.37 -23.74
N PHE A 52 -7.60 -12.29 -24.86
CA PHE A 52 -7.90 -13.04 -26.07
C PHE A 52 -6.93 -14.20 -26.24
N GLU A 53 -7.40 -15.37 -26.65
CA GLU A 53 -6.55 -16.54 -26.84
C GLU A 53 -5.40 -16.26 -27.81
N GLU A 54 -5.67 -15.44 -28.82
CA GLU A 54 -4.72 -15.04 -29.86
C GLU A 54 -3.54 -14.20 -29.30
N GLU A 55 -3.66 -13.60 -28.10
CA GLU A 55 -2.54 -12.88 -27.45
C GLU A 55 -1.33 -13.80 -27.20
N PHE A 56 -1.55 -15.08 -27.13
CA PHE A 56 -0.54 -16.10 -26.78
C PHE A 56 -0.11 -16.99 -27.96
N ASP A 57 -0.64 -16.80 -29.17
CA ASP A 57 -0.29 -17.60 -30.34
C ASP A 57 1.01 -17.13 -31.05
N GLY A 58 1.45 -15.91 -30.76
CA GLY A 58 2.65 -15.28 -31.31
C GLY A 58 2.59 -14.97 -32.80
N LYS A 59 1.39 -15.01 -33.42
CA LYS A 59 1.19 -14.84 -34.85
C LYS A 59 0.16 -13.79 -35.19
N SER A 60 -0.97 -13.77 -34.47
CA SER A 60 -2.10 -12.88 -34.72
C SER A 60 -1.78 -11.44 -34.33
N LYS A 61 -2.28 -10.50 -35.11
CA LYS A 61 -2.17 -9.08 -34.78
C LYS A 61 -3.31 -8.68 -33.81
N PRO A 62 -3.13 -7.63 -33.00
CA PRO A 62 -4.14 -7.18 -32.05
C PRO A 62 -5.53 -6.89 -32.64
N GLU A 63 -5.58 -6.49 -33.92
CA GLU A 63 -6.81 -6.19 -34.66
C GLU A 63 -7.56 -7.48 -35.09
N GLU A 64 -6.89 -8.63 -35.04
CA GLU A 64 -7.42 -9.94 -35.46
C GLU A 64 -7.91 -10.77 -34.26
N TYR A 65 -7.83 -10.24 -33.04
CA TYR A 65 -8.24 -10.94 -31.83
C TYR A 65 -9.76 -10.99 -31.70
N HIS A 66 -10.33 -12.19 -31.51
CA HIS A 66 -11.79 -12.40 -31.39
C HIS A 66 -12.19 -13.44 -30.36
N THR A 67 -11.27 -14.28 -29.90
CA THR A 67 -11.58 -15.34 -28.94
C THR A 67 -11.35 -14.87 -27.52
N LYS A 68 -12.30 -14.09 -26.99
CA LYS A 68 -12.21 -13.53 -25.64
C LYS A 68 -12.45 -14.59 -24.58
N VAL A 69 -11.49 -14.78 -23.68
CA VAL A 69 -11.63 -15.64 -22.50
C VAL A 69 -12.26 -14.84 -21.37
N SER A 70 -13.38 -15.34 -20.87
CA SER A 70 -14.18 -14.65 -19.88
C SER A 70 -13.51 -14.63 -18.51
N LEU A 71 -13.78 -13.56 -17.75
CA LEU A 71 -13.30 -13.41 -16.38
C LEU A 71 -13.74 -14.57 -15.46
N SER A 72 -14.95 -15.13 -15.68
CA SER A 72 -15.45 -16.29 -14.93
C SER A 72 -14.57 -17.52 -15.11
N GLN A 73 -14.14 -17.79 -16.33
CA GLN A 73 -13.26 -18.93 -16.61
C GLN A 73 -11.92 -18.75 -15.92
N ILE A 74 -11.30 -17.58 -16.06
CA ILE A 74 -10.01 -17.25 -15.43
C ILE A 74 -10.11 -17.34 -13.91
N GLU A 75 -11.19 -16.83 -13.31
CA GLU A 75 -11.43 -16.92 -11.87
C GLU A 75 -11.56 -18.36 -11.39
N GLN A 76 -12.27 -19.21 -12.15
CA GLN A 76 -12.41 -20.63 -11.81
C GLN A 76 -11.06 -21.33 -11.82
N ASP A 77 -10.24 -21.10 -12.83
CA ASP A 77 -8.90 -21.67 -12.96
C ASP A 77 -7.97 -21.18 -11.84
N LEU A 78 -8.01 -19.87 -11.51
CA LEU A 78 -7.27 -19.33 -10.39
C LEU A 78 -7.68 -19.98 -9.06
N ARG A 79 -9.00 -20.07 -8.77
CA ARG A 79 -9.50 -20.66 -7.52
C ARG A 79 -9.12 -22.12 -7.39
N LYS A 80 -9.12 -22.87 -8.48
CA LYS A 80 -8.66 -24.27 -8.53
C LYS A 80 -7.16 -24.34 -8.16
N THR A 81 -6.33 -23.53 -8.80
CA THR A 81 -4.88 -23.47 -8.52
C THR A 81 -4.59 -23.07 -7.07
N LEU A 82 -5.32 -22.11 -6.53
CA LEU A 82 -5.19 -21.71 -5.13
C LEU A 82 -5.59 -22.83 -4.16
N ALA A 83 -6.66 -23.58 -4.46
CA ALA A 83 -7.06 -24.74 -3.66
C ALA A 83 -6.00 -25.85 -3.69
N GLU A 84 -5.39 -26.11 -4.84
CA GLU A 84 -4.25 -27.05 -4.99
C GLU A 84 -3.00 -26.58 -4.24
N ALA A 85 -2.83 -25.27 -4.05
CA ALA A 85 -1.78 -24.70 -3.21
C ALA A 85 -2.14 -24.70 -1.70
N GLY A 86 -3.31 -25.27 -1.33
CA GLY A 86 -3.76 -25.36 0.06
C GLY A 86 -4.43 -24.10 0.59
N ILE A 87 -4.83 -23.18 -0.28
CA ILE A 87 -5.52 -21.95 0.11
C ILE A 87 -7.03 -22.22 0.18
N THR A 88 -7.62 -21.91 1.32
CA THR A 88 -9.06 -22.12 1.55
C THR A 88 -9.89 -20.97 0.95
N GLN A 89 -11.15 -21.24 0.61
CA GLN A 89 -12.02 -20.25 -0.05
C GLN A 89 -12.32 -19.03 0.82
N ASP A 90 -12.36 -19.21 2.13
CA ASP A 90 -12.57 -18.12 3.11
C ASP A 90 -11.38 -17.16 3.21
N ALA A 91 -10.18 -17.61 2.81
CA ALA A 91 -9.00 -16.76 2.73
C ALA A 91 -8.99 -15.86 1.47
N ILE A 92 -9.89 -16.11 0.50
CA ILE A 92 -9.92 -15.40 -0.79
C ILE A 92 -11.07 -14.39 -0.78
N ARG A 93 -10.75 -13.11 -0.80
CA ARG A 93 -11.73 -12.02 -0.88
C ARG A 93 -11.61 -11.27 -2.19
N MET A 94 -12.74 -11.01 -2.84
CA MET A 94 -12.79 -10.07 -3.96
C MET A 94 -12.66 -8.65 -3.39
N GLN A 95 -11.68 -7.92 -3.85
CA GLN A 95 -11.38 -6.56 -3.40
C GLN A 95 -11.96 -5.51 -4.35
N GLU A 96 -11.84 -5.74 -5.65
CA GLU A 96 -12.19 -4.75 -6.67
C GLU A 96 -12.58 -5.41 -7.98
N ILE A 97 -13.51 -4.78 -8.69
CA ILE A 97 -13.79 -5.06 -10.10
C ILE A 97 -13.39 -3.82 -10.87
N GLY A 98 -12.51 -3.96 -11.83
CA GLY A 98 -12.02 -2.89 -12.67
C GLY A 98 -12.30 -3.12 -14.15
N ASP A 99 -11.93 -2.16 -14.95
CA ASP A 99 -12.03 -2.20 -16.39
C ASP A 99 -10.69 -1.79 -17.02
N TYR A 100 -10.48 -2.26 -18.22
CA TYR A 100 -9.33 -1.91 -19.03
C TYR A 100 -9.73 -1.72 -20.48
N TRP A 101 -9.44 -0.53 -21.01
CA TRP A 101 -9.64 -0.25 -22.43
C TRP A 101 -8.36 -0.55 -23.22
N ARG A 102 -8.43 -1.57 -24.09
CA ARG A 102 -7.34 -1.92 -24.99
C ARG A 102 -7.41 -1.09 -26.28
N LYS A 103 -6.49 -0.14 -26.41
CA LYS A 103 -6.51 0.83 -27.52
C LYS A 103 -6.30 0.19 -28.91
N GLN A 104 -5.48 -0.83 -29.02
CA GLN A 104 -5.09 -1.46 -30.28
C GLN A 104 -6.22 -2.22 -30.96
N GLY A 105 -7.07 -2.92 -30.20
CA GLY A 105 -8.25 -3.63 -30.72
C GLY A 105 -9.56 -2.90 -30.49
N GLN A 106 -9.53 -1.76 -29.77
CA GLN A 106 -10.74 -1.04 -29.35
C GLN A 106 -11.67 -1.89 -28.48
N ASP A 107 -11.10 -2.74 -27.63
CA ASP A 107 -11.83 -3.68 -26.81
C ASP A 107 -11.91 -3.22 -25.36
N PHE A 108 -13.03 -3.52 -24.75
CA PHE A 108 -13.26 -3.34 -23.33
C PHE A 108 -13.08 -4.70 -22.60
N LEU A 109 -12.15 -4.75 -21.67
CA LEU A 109 -11.84 -5.93 -20.87
C LEU A 109 -12.13 -5.64 -19.40
N ILE A 110 -12.64 -6.65 -18.69
CA ILE A 110 -12.93 -6.55 -17.27
C ILE A 110 -11.80 -7.19 -16.48
N SER A 111 -11.49 -6.63 -15.33
CA SER A 111 -10.53 -7.18 -14.37
C SER A 111 -11.18 -7.40 -13.00
N LYS A 112 -10.60 -8.32 -12.23
CA LYS A 112 -10.91 -8.53 -10.81
C LYS A 112 -9.62 -8.58 -10.01
N LYS A 113 -9.67 -8.00 -8.84
CA LYS A 113 -8.59 -8.04 -7.87
C LYS A 113 -9.04 -8.84 -6.65
N PHE A 114 -8.22 -9.81 -6.27
CA PHE A 114 -8.42 -10.64 -5.09
C PHE A 114 -7.37 -10.32 -4.05
N ASP A 115 -7.81 -10.28 -2.81
CA ASP A 115 -6.98 -10.23 -1.62
C ASP A 115 -6.99 -11.60 -0.96
N ILE A 116 -5.84 -12.23 -0.89
CA ILE A 116 -5.67 -13.57 -0.32
C ILE A 116 -4.92 -13.43 0.99
N THR A 117 -5.60 -13.76 2.09
CA THR A 117 -5.03 -13.70 3.42
C THR A 117 -4.21 -14.96 3.70
N LEU A 118 -2.90 -14.80 3.85
CA LEU A 118 -1.95 -15.85 4.14
C LEU A 118 -1.33 -15.66 5.53
N THR A 119 -0.83 -16.74 6.13
CA THR A 119 -0.18 -16.72 7.45
C THR A 119 1.33 -16.97 7.39
N ASP A 120 1.85 -17.35 6.22
CA ASP A 120 3.25 -17.71 6.04
C ASP A 120 3.69 -17.39 4.61
N PHE A 121 4.88 -16.80 4.45
CA PHE A 121 5.49 -16.53 3.14
C PHE A 121 5.71 -17.80 2.29
N ARG A 122 5.83 -18.98 2.91
CA ARG A 122 5.93 -20.26 2.18
C ARG A 122 4.70 -20.53 1.33
N GLN A 123 3.51 -20.07 1.76
CA GLN A 123 2.28 -20.21 0.98
C GLN A 123 2.35 -19.43 -0.34
N ILE A 124 3.01 -18.27 -0.36
CA ILE A 124 3.27 -17.51 -1.60
C ILE A 124 4.08 -18.35 -2.58
N ASN A 125 5.16 -18.99 -2.09
CA ASN A 125 5.99 -19.85 -2.94
C ASN A 125 5.21 -21.04 -3.51
N GLU A 126 4.30 -21.62 -2.71
CA GLU A 126 3.44 -22.73 -3.18
C GLU A 126 2.42 -22.26 -4.23
N ILE A 127 1.88 -21.04 -4.10
CA ILE A 127 1.04 -20.42 -5.12
C ILE A 127 1.86 -20.21 -6.40
N VAL A 128 2.99 -19.54 -6.32
CA VAL A 128 3.82 -19.18 -7.49
C VAL A 128 4.30 -20.41 -8.25
N LYS A 129 4.62 -21.51 -7.56
CA LYS A 129 5.03 -22.77 -8.22
C LYS A 129 3.93 -23.43 -9.04
N ARG A 130 2.66 -23.24 -8.65
CA ARG A 130 1.52 -23.93 -9.27
C ARG A 130 0.76 -23.04 -10.24
N ILE A 131 0.97 -21.73 -10.17
CA ILE A 131 0.20 -20.81 -10.95
C ILE A 131 0.66 -20.85 -12.42
N ASP A 132 -0.24 -21.32 -13.29
CA ASP A 132 -0.10 -21.32 -14.75
C ASP A 132 -1.37 -20.75 -15.41
N THR A 133 -2.13 -20.00 -14.66
CA THR A 133 -3.39 -19.41 -15.12
C THR A 133 -3.11 -18.24 -16.05
N LYS A 134 -3.48 -18.35 -17.31
CA LYS A 134 -3.47 -17.22 -18.24
C LYS A 134 -4.48 -16.16 -17.78
N GLY A 135 -4.21 -14.91 -18.09
CA GLY A 135 -5.05 -13.79 -17.65
C GLY A 135 -4.70 -13.24 -16.27
N ILE A 136 -3.68 -13.77 -15.58
CA ILE A 136 -3.11 -13.10 -14.42
C ILE A 136 -2.35 -11.87 -14.89
N HIS A 137 -2.76 -10.71 -14.37
CA HIS A 137 -2.17 -9.44 -14.74
C HIS A 137 -1.07 -9.01 -13.75
N THR A 138 -1.36 -9.09 -12.45
CA THR A 138 -0.37 -8.78 -11.41
C THR A 138 -0.49 -9.73 -10.23
N MET A 139 0.64 -9.97 -9.56
CA MET A 139 0.73 -10.62 -8.26
C MET A 139 1.71 -9.84 -7.39
N ARG A 140 1.30 -9.46 -6.18
CA ARG A 140 2.16 -8.70 -5.28
C ARG A 140 1.78 -8.92 -3.82
N ILE A 141 2.75 -8.73 -2.95
CA ILE A 141 2.48 -8.61 -1.52
C ILE A 141 1.83 -7.24 -1.29
N GLY A 142 0.72 -7.24 -0.59
CA GLY A 142 0.00 -6.06 -0.14
C GLY A 142 0.41 -5.67 1.28
N GLU A 143 -0.58 -5.53 2.17
CA GLU A 143 -0.36 -5.20 3.57
C GLU A 143 0.17 -6.40 4.37
N LEU A 144 0.99 -6.11 5.36
CA LEU A 144 1.46 -7.06 6.36
C LEU A 144 0.88 -6.64 7.72
N GLU A 145 0.13 -7.53 8.35
CA GLU A 145 -0.47 -7.27 9.65
C GLU A 145 0.27 -8.01 10.77
N ASN A 146 0.35 -7.36 11.92
CA ASN A 146 0.76 -8.00 13.16
C ASN A 146 -0.14 -7.50 14.30
N LYS A 147 -0.77 -8.43 15.03
CA LYS A 147 -1.71 -8.11 16.11
C LYS A 147 -1.11 -7.27 17.25
N ASP A 148 0.20 -7.42 17.46
CA ASP A 148 0.94 -6.76 18.54
C ASP A 148 1.69 -5.51 18.06
N ILE A 149 1.39 -4.98 16.86
CA ILE A 149 2.11 -3.87 16.21
C ILE A 149 2.22 -2.63 17.13
N LEU A 150 1.17 -2.33 17.90
CA LEU A 150 1.18 -1.20 18.83
C LEU A 150 2.18 -1.38 19.97
N ALA A 151 2.32 -2.61 20.48
CA ALA A 151 3.30 -2.93 21.52
C ALA A 151 4.75 -2.80 20.98
N TYR A 152 4.98 -3.25 19.75
CA TYR A 152 6.27 -3.05 19.08
C TYR A 152 6.58 -1.57 18.84
N HIS A 153 5.60 -0.77 18.45
CA HIS A 153 5.79 0.69 18.31
C HIS A 153 6.13 1.37 19.64
N GLN A 154 5.48 0.97 20.75
CA GLN A 154 5.80 1.50 22.07
C GLN A 154 7.21 1.10 22.50
N LYS A 155 7.58 -0.16 22.32
CA LYS A 155 8.93 -0.67 22.62
C LYS A 155 9.99 0.12 21.82
N GLY A 156 9.78 0.29 20.51
CA GLY A 156 10.68 1.04 19.64
C GLY A 156 10.88 2.48 20.10
N LYS A 157 9.79 3.17 20.48
CA LYS A 157 9.88 4.54 21.02
C LYS A 157 10.74 4.61 22.29
N ILE A 158 10.56 3.65 23.20
CA ILE A 158 11.33 3.58 24.45
C ILE A 158 12.82 3.32 24.15
N GLU A 159 13.12 2.41 23.23
CA GLU A 159 14.51 2.11 22.85
C GLU A 159 15.17 3.30 22.15
N ALA A 160 14.45 3.98 21.25
CA ALA A 160 14.96 5.19 20.61
C ALA A 160 15.24 6.33 21.61
N LEU A 161 14.36 6.52 22.60
CA LEU A 161 14.59 7.49 23.68
C LEU A 161 15.83 7.16 24.52
N LYS A 162 16.06 5.88 24.81
CA LYS A 162 17.26 5.42 25.52
C LYS A 162 18.53 5.65 24.71
N ALA A 163 18.45 5.44 23.39
CA ALA A 163 19.59 5.63 22.49
C ALA A 163 19.96 7.11 22.31
N ALA A 164 19.03 8.03 22.61
CA ALA A 164 19.25 9.46 22.56
C ALA A 164 19.85 10.06 23.87
N GLN A 165 20.00 9.28 24.91
CA GLN A 165 20.57 9.70 26.21
C GLN A 165 22.09 9.46 26.25
#